data_06b3a9eb97ac55ed0b006b789504b453
#
_entry.id   06b3a9eb97ac55ed0b006b789504b453
#
_cell.length_a   1.000
_cell.length_b   1.000
_cell.length_c   1.000
_cell.angle_alpha   90.00
_cell.angle_beta   90.00
_cell.angle_gamma   90.00
#
_symmetry.space_group_name_H-M   'P 1'
#
loop_
_entity.id
_entity.type
_entity.pdbx_description
1 polymer ?
#
loop_
_entity_poly.entity_id
_entity_poly.type
_entity_poly.pdbx_seq_one_letter_code
_entity_poly.pdbx_strand_id
1 'polypeptide(L)'
;MKKNKISYTKKELFWKILLTAALLLIAIMMVFPIAWMLSASFKHENVVFNIPIEWIPKQPTLSNFITAFTDFPYIHWYMNTIMVTIMVVILVLTVSSLAGYAFAKLEFSGKNIIFMLFISTMMIPVQVRIIPQFVIFKHLHLINTLASVYMPWMFNAFSIFMMR
;
A
#
# COMPACT_ATOMS: atom_id res chain seq x y z
N MET A 1 -25.67 8.90 -31.59
CA MET A 1 -25.04 7.71 -30.96
C MET A 1 -26.16 6.80 -30.44
N LYS A 2 -26.44 5.66 -31.12
CA LYS A 2 -27.41 4.65 -30.63
C LYS A 2 -26.83 3.94 -29.43
N LYS A 3 -27.44 4.13 -28.25
CA LYS A 3 -27.17 3.27 -27.07
C LYS A 3 -27.61 1.85 -27.41
N ASN A 4 -26.67 0.95 -27.69
CA ASN A 4 -26.97 -0.47 -27.75
C ASN A 4 -27.49 -0.89 -26.38
N LYS A 5 -28.82 -1.13 -26.26
CA LYS A 5 -29.41 -1.80 -25.10
C LYS A 5 -28.91 -3.25 -25.15
N ILE A 6 -27.98 -3.57 -24.26
CA ILE A 6 -27.51 -4.95 -24.08
C ILE A 6 -28.70 -5.72 -23.50
N SER A 7 -29.35 -6.55 -24.31
CA SER A 7 -30.43 -7.46 -23.88
C SER A 7 -29.77 -8.71 -23.31
N TYR A 8 -29.90 -8.89 -22.01
CA TYR A 8 -29.41 -10.11 -21.33
C TYR A 8 -30.44 -11.22 -21.39
N THR A 9 -29.99 -12.46 -21.60
CA THR A 9 -30.86 -13.63 -21.41
C THR A 9 -31.20 -13.78 -19.91
N LYS A 10 -32.33 -14.43 -19.58
CA LYS A 10 -32.75 -14.68 -18.18
C LYS A 10 -31.65 -15.38 -17.37
N LYS A 11 -30.90 -16.30 -17.99
CA LYS A 11 -29.79 -17.02 -17.35
C LYS A 11 -28.61 -16.07 -17.06
N GLU A 12 -28.25 -15.21 -17.97
CA GLU A 12 -27.17 -14.21 -17.77
C GLU A 12 -27.54 -13.20 -16.68
N LEU A 13 -28.80 -12.78 -16.66
CA LEU A 13 -29.30 -11.88 -15.63
C LEU A 13 -29.24 -12.52 -14.24
N PHE A 14 -29.64 -13.79 -14.12
CA PHE A 14 -29.57 -14.54 -12.86
C PHE A 14 -28.12 -14.62 -12.33
N TRP A 15 -27.17 -15.02 -13.18
CA TRP A 15 -25.75 -15.09 -12.78
C TRP A 15 -25.18 -13.72 -12.42
N LYS A 16 -25.57 -12.66 -13.11
CA LYS A 16 -25.14 -11.29 -12.77
C LYS A 16 -25.69 -10.86 -11.40
N ILE A 17 -26.94 -11.11 -11.12
CA ILE A 17 -27.53 -10.79 -9.82
C ILE A 17 -26.81 -11.57 -8.71
N LEU A 18 -26.59 -12.88 -8.91
CA LEU A 18 -25.89 -13.71 -7.93
C LEU A 18 -24.47 -13.20 -7.66
N LEU A 19 -23.70 -12.93 -8.71
CA LEU A 19 -22.33 -12.38 -8.59
C LEU A 19 -22.34 -11.00 -7.92
N THR A 20 -23.29 -10.14 -8.30
CA THR A 20 -23.41 -8.81 -7.67
C THR A 20 -23.75 -8.93 -6.18
N ALA A 21 -24.66 -9.83 -5.82
CA ALA A 21 -25.00 -10.07 -4.41
C ALA A 21 -23.80 -10.60 -3.61
N ALA A 22 -23.04 -11.54 -4.19
CA ALA A 22 -21.81 -12.07 -3.58
C ALA A 22 -20.75 -10.95 -3.39
N LEU A 23 -20.55 -10.12 -4.42
CA LEU A 23 -19.62 -8.99 -4.34
C LEU A 23 -20.05 -7.94 -3.31
N LEU A 24 -21.35 -7.65 -3.22
CA LEU A 24 -21.91 -6.75 -2.20
C LEU A 24 -21.68 -7.28 -0.79
N LEU A 25 -21.88 -8.58 -0.58
CA LEU A 25 -21.64 -9.21 0.71
C LEU A 25 -20.16 -9.09 1.11
N ILE A 26 -19.25 -9.38 0.18
CA ILE A 26 -17.81 -9.21 0.41
C ILE A 26 -17.48 -7.74 0.71
N ALA A 27 -18.04 -6.80 -0.05
CA ALA A 27 -17.82 -5.37 0.17
C ALA A 27 -18.29 -4.91 1.56
N ILE A 28 -19.46 -5.38 2.02
CA ILE A 28 -19.96 -5.09 3.38
C ILE A 28 -19.00 -5.65 4.43
N MET A 29 -18.52 -6.89 4.25
CA MET A 29 -17.54 -7.49 5.18
C MET A 29 -16.22 -6.70 5.21
N MET A 30 -15.78 -6.15 4.07
CA MET A 30 -14.57 -5.32 4.01
C MET A 30 -14.75 -3.94 4.65
N VAL A 31 -15.94 -3.35 4.56
CA VAL A 31 -16.25 -2.05 5.16
C VAL A 31 -16.50 -2.14 6.66
N PHE A 32 -16.94 -3.30 7.14
CA PHE A 32 -17.31 -3.51 8.55
C PHE A 32 -16.18 -3.12 9.55
N PRO A 33 -14.91 -3.54 9.41
CA PRO A 33 -13.84 -3.12 10.31
C PRO A 33 -13.62 -1.61 10.31
N ILE A 34 -13.71 -0.97 9.14
CA ILE A 34 -13.53 0.48 8.99
C ILE A 34 -14.68 1.22 9.68
N ALA A 35 -15.91 0.78 9.50
CA ALA A 35 -17.08 1.34 10.18
C ALA A 35 -16.98 1.22 11.71
N TRP A 36 -16.47 0.06 12.19
CA TRP A 36 -16.19 -0.15 13.61
C TRP A 36 -15.11 0.80 14.13
N MET A 37 -13.97 0.91 13.44
CA MET A 37 -12.90 1.84 13.82
C MET A 37 -13.39 3.29 13.88
N LEU A 38 -14.19 3.70 12.90
CA LEU A 38 -14.77 5.05 12.86
C LEU A 38 -15.72 5.27 14.04
N SER A 39 -16.60 4.31 14.35
CA SER A 39 -17.48 4.38 15.52
C SER A 39 -16.68 4.43 16.83
N ALA A 40 -15.68 3.56 16.97
CA ALA A 40 -14.85 3.45 18.17
C ALA A 40 -14.01 4.72 18.42
N SER A 41 -13.55 5.40 17.37
CA SER A 41 -12.72 6.61 17.50
C SER A 41 -13.44 7.77 18.22
N PHE A 42 -14.76 7.79 18.20
CA PHE A 42 -15.60 8.78 18.90
C PHE A 42 -16.13 8.30 20.25
N LYS A 43 -15.67 7.15 20.74
CA LYS A 43 -16.11 6.61 22.05
C LYS A 43 -15.04 6.85 23.11
N HIS A 44 -15.48 6.96 24.36
CA HIS A 44 -14.57 6.87 25.50
C HIS A 44 -14.02 5.45 25.60
N GLU A 45 -12.74 5.31 26.00
CA GLU A 45 -12.01 4.05 26.06
C GLU A 45 -12.76 2.94 26.83
N ASN A 46 -13.38 3.30 27.95
CA ASN A 46 -14.13 2.40 28.82
C ASN A 46 -15.43 1.85 28.23
N VAL A 47 -15.96 2.44 27.14
CA VAL A 47 -17.24 2.01 26.54
C VAL A 47 -17.07 1.40 25.15
N VAL A 48 -15.86 1.33 24.61
CA VAL A 48 -15.61 0.80 23.25
C VAL A 48 -16.12 -0.63 23.11
N PHE A 49 -15.90 -1.48 24.13
CA PHE A 49 -16.26 -2.90 24.11
C PHE A 49 -17.48 -3.26 24.95
N ASN A 50 -18.31 -2.28 25.34
CA ASN A 50 -19.52 -2.56 26.09
C ASN A 50 -20.52 -3.40 25.30
N ILE A 51 -21.26 -4.26 25.97
CA ILE A 51 -22.33 -5.08 25.43
C ILE A 51 -23.65 -4.58 26.01
N PRO A 52 -24.66 -4.25 25.18
CA PRO A 52 -24.73 -4.38 23.72
C PRO A 52 -23.84 -3.37 22.96
N ILE A 53 -23.34 -3.77 21.79
CA ILE A 53 -22.48 -2.94 20.97
C ILE A 53 -23.24 -1.70 20.47
N GLU A 54 -22.76 -0.54 20.80
CA GLU A 54 -23.29 0.74 20.32
C GLU A 54 -22.54 1.15 19.05
N TRP A 55 -23.21 1.12 17.89
CA TRP A 55 -22.61 1.56 16.62
C TRP A 55 -22.49 3.07 16.52
N ILE A 56 -23.47 3.79 17.07
CA ILE A 56 -23.46 5.25 17.17
C ILE A 56 -23.28 5.59 18.64
N PRO A 57 -22.18 6.25 19.04
CA PRO A 57 -21.92 6.57 20.42
C PRO A 57 -22.98 7.54 20.96
N LYS A 58 -23.57 7.23 22.11
CA LYS A 58 -24.55 8.12 22.80
C LYS A 58 -23.89 9.40 23.29
N GLN A 59 -22.62 9.30 23.69
CA GLN A 59 -21.81 10.43 24.13
C GLN A 59 -20.52 10.47 23.30
N PRO A 60 -20.56 11.11 22.10
CA PRO A 60 -19.38 11.21 21.25
C PRO A 60 -18.33 12.10 21.90
N THR A 61 -17.08 11.69 21.82
CA THR A 61 -15.92 12.43 22.33
C THR A 61 -14.86 12.59 21.26
N LEU A 62 -14.10 13.68 21.32
CA LEU A 62 -12.90 13.92 20.52
C LEU A 62 -11.62 13.68 21.37
N SER A 63 -11.75 13.23 22.61
CA SER A 63 -10.59 13.06 23.51
C SER A 63 -9.52 12.17 22.92
N ASN A 64 -9.88 11.07 22.22
CA ASN A 64 -8.92 10.17 21.59
C ASN A 64 -8.06 10.88 20.55
N PHE A 65 -8.66 11.80 19.76
CA PHE A 65 -7.91 12.60 18.78
C PHE A 65 -7.03 13.63 19.48
N ILE A 66 -7.53 14.30 20.53
CA ILE A 66 -6.73 15.25 21.31
C ILE A 66 -5.51 14.53 21.89
N THR A 67 -5.71 13.41 22.60
CA THR A 67 -4.63 12.59 23.15
C THR A 67 -3.62 12.15 22.08
N ALA A 68 -4.09 11.73 20.89
CA ALA A 68 -3.21 11.33 19.80
C ALA A 68 -2.29 12.49 19.34
N PHE A 69 -2.78 13.73 19.34
CA PHE A 69 -2.01 14.89 18.89
C PHE A 69 -1.21 15.58 20.00
N THR A 70 -1.59 15.41 21.29
CA THR A 70 -0.91 16.05 22.43
C THR A 70 0.14 15.16 23.06
N ASP A 71 -0.19 13.87 23.26
CA ASP A 71 0.63 12.96 24.06
C ASP A 71 1.67 12.22 23.21
N PHE A 72 1.49 12.21 21.89
CA PHE A 72 2.39 11.55 20.95
C PHE A 72 2.88 12.52 19.87
N PRO A 73 4.10 12.37 19.37
CA PRO A 73 4.62 13.17 18.26
C PRO A 73 4.01 12.76 16.91
N TYR A 74 2.67 12.64 16.86
CA TYR A 74 1.90 12.11 15.73
C TYR A 74 2.17 12.88 14.43
N ILE A 75 2.19 14.21 14.50
CA ILE A 75 2.47 15.07 13.35
C ILE A 75 3.86 14.77 12.77
N HIS A 76 4.85 14.57 13.64
CA HIS A 76 6.21 14.24 13.20
C HIS A 76 6.26 12.88 12.47
N TRP A 77 5.60 11.87 13.03
CA TRP A 77 5.50 10.56 12.38
C TRP A 77 4.78 10.63 11.04
N TYR A 78 3.70 11.41 10.97
CA TYR A 78 2.93 11.59 9.75
C TYR A 78 3.77 12.30 8.66
N MET A 79 4.50 13.36 9.02
CA MET A 79 5.40 14.05 8.11
C MET A 79 6.53 13.17 7.61
N ASN A 80 7.12 12.34 8.49
CA ASN A 80 8.13 11.36 8.09
C ASN A 80 7.56 10.36 7.07
N THR A 81 6.34 9.87 7.30
CA THR A 81 5.66 8.94 6.38
C THR A 81 5.39 9.60 5.03
N ILE A 82 4.91 10.85 5.01
CA ILE A 82 4.71 11.61 3.77
C ILE A 82 6.04 11.76 3.01
N MET A 83 7.10 12.18 3.71
CA MET A 83 8.41 12.37 3.10
C MET A 83 8.95 11.08 2.51
N VAL A 84 8.92 9.98 3.27
CA VAL A 84 9.34 8.66 2.78
C VAL A 84 8.53 8.23 1.57
N THR A 85 7.21 8.40 1.60
CA THR A 85 6.32 8.04 0.48
C THR A 85 6.67 8.83 -0.79
N ILE A 86 6.83 10.15 -0.67
CA ILE A 86 7.21 11.00 -1.81
C ILE A 86 8.56 10.57 -2.38
N MET A 87 9.56 10.36 -1.51
CA MET A 87 10.90 9.94 -1.94
C MET A 87 10.88 8.57 -2.62
N VAL A 88 10.15 7.58 -2.07
CA VAL A 88 10.00 6.26 -2.70
C VAL A 88 9.36 6.40 -4.08
N VAL A 89 8.25 7.14 -4.20
CA VAL A 89 7.54 7.31 -5.47
C VAL A 89 8.45 7.96 -6.52
N ILE A 90 9.10 9.07 -6.19
CA ILE A 90 10.00 9.77 -7.11
C ILE A 90 11.16 8.86 -7.55
N LEU A 91 11.83 8.21 -6.60
CA LEU A 91 12.98 7.36 -6.90
C LEU A 91 12.58 6.13 -7.73
N VAL A 92 11.50 5.43 -7.33
CA VAL A 92 11.02 4.25 -8.08
C VAL A 92 10.62 4.64 -9.50
N LEU A 93 9.84 5.71 -9.68
CA LEU A 93 9.42 6.14 -11.02
C LEU A 93 10.62 6.55 -11.88
N THR A 94 11.55 7.33 -11.33
CA THR A 94 12.73 7.79 -12.07
C THR A 94 13.62 6.61 -12.48
N VAL A 95 14.00 5.77 -11.51
CA VAL A 95 14.89 4.63 -11.78
C VAL A 95 14.23 3.62 -12.71
N SER A 96 12.95 3.29 -12.47
CA SER A 96 12.24 2.31 -13.31
C SER A 96 11.99 2.81 -14.73
N SER A 97 11.70 4.10 -14.91
CA SER A 97 11.50 4.69 -16.24
C SER A 97 12.83 4.71 -17.03
N LEU A 98 13.92 5.14 -16.41
CA LEU A 98 15.24 5.15 -17.05
C LEU A 98 15.73 3.74 -17.39
N ALA A 99 15.63 2.81 -16.43
CA ALA A 99 16.04 1.43 -16.66
C ALA A 99 15.11 0.73 -17.67
N GLY A 100 13.79 0.92 -17.56
CA GLY A 100 12.81 0.39 -18.51
C GLY A 100 13.06 0.89 -19.94
N TYR A 101 13.32 2.19 -20.09
CA TYR A 101 13.70 2.77 -21.38
C TYR A 101 14.99 2.15 -21.93
N ALA A 102 16.04 2.04 -21.10
CA ALA A 102 17.31 1.44 -21.51
C ALA A 102 17.13 -0.01 -21.98
N PHE A 103 16.40 -0.83 -21.23
CA PHE A 103 16.12 -2.22 -21.57
C PHE A 103 15.12 -2.37 -22.74
N ALA A 104 14.24 -1.40 -23.01
CA ALA A 104 13.31 -1.45 -24.13
C ALA A 104 13.93 -0.96 -25.43
N LYS A 105 14.59 0.20 -25.39
CA LYS A 105 14.94 0.99 -26.58
C LYS A 105 16.42 0.97 -26.95
N LEU A 106 17.34 0.82 -25.98
CA LEU A 106 18.77 0.82 -26.27
C LEU A 106 19.26 -0.58 -26.65
N GLU A 107 20.22 -0.63 -27.57
CA GLU A 107 20.94 -1.84 -27.98
C GLU A 107 22.34 -1.82 -27.33
N PHE A 108 22.60 -2.79 -26.44
CA PHE A 108 23.90 -2.95 -25.80
C PHE A 108 24.20 -4.42 -25.52
N SER A 109 25.50 -4.77 -25.48
CA SER A 109 25.94 -6.12 -25.23
C SER A 109 25.53 -6.59 -23.83
N GLY A 110 25.00 -7.80 -23.72
CA GLY A 110 24.57 -8.38 -22.44
C GLY A 110 23.21 -7.91 -21.93
N LYS A 111 22.46 -7.07 -22.66
CA LYS A 111 21.13 -6.52 -22.30
C LYS A 111 20.20 -7.56 -21.70
N ASN A 112 20.00 -8.68 -22.37
CA ASN A 112 19.09 -9.74 -21.91
C ASN A 112 19.59 -10.47 -20.67
N ILE A 113 20.91 -10.67 -20.54
CA ILE A 113 21.53 -11.31 -19.37
C ILE A 113 21.34 -10.42 -18.15
N ILE A 114 21.67 -9.13 -18.27
CA ILE A 114 21.50 -8.15 -17.18
C ILE A 114 20.05 -8.06 -16.77
N PHE A 115 19.13 -8.00 -17.74
CA PHE A 115 17.70 -7.98 -17.44
C PHE A 115 17.24 -9.24 -16.71
N MET A 116 17.68 -10.44 -17.14
CA MET A 116 17.38 -11.69 -16.44
C MET A 116 17.90 -11.70 -15.01
N LEU A 117 19.12 -11.19 -14.77
CA LEU A 117 19.67 -11.04 -13.43
C LEU A 117 18.81 -10.11 -12.56
N PHE A 118 18.30 -9.01 -13.12
CA PHE A 118 17.34 -8.15 -12.39
C PHE A 118 16.07 -8.89 -12.02
N ILE A 119 15.46 -9.63 -12.94
CA ILE A 119 14.25 -10.40 -12.68
C ILE A 119 14.50 -11.49 -11.61
N SER A 120 15.68 -12.17 -11.67
CA SER A 120 16.03 -13.20 -10.67
C SER A 120 16.08 -12.65 -9.25
N THR A 121 16.37 -11.36 -9.06
CA THR A 121 16.35 -10.75 -7.72
C THR A 121 14.97 -10.75 -7.06
N MET A 122 13.89 -10.83 -7.85
CA MET A 122 12.52 -10.94 -7.33
C MET A 122 12.27 -12.29 -6.62
N MET A 123 13.06 -13.31 -6.93
CA MET A 123 12.94 -14.62 -6.28
C MET A 123 13.55 -14.63 -4.87
N ILE A 124 14.34 -13.60 -4.52
CA ILE A 124 14.96 -13.51 -3.20
C ILE A 124 13.95 -12.93 -2.21
N PRO A 125 13.52 -13.70 -1.20
CA PRO A 125 12.60 -13.21 -0.17
C PRO A 125 13.19 -11.98 0.55
N VAL A 126 12.35 -11.01 0.85
CA VAL A 126 12.77 -9.78 1.56
C VAL A 126 13.43 -10.12 2.90
N GLN A 127 12.95 -11.15 3.59
CA GLN A 127 13.45 -11.60 4.89
C GLN A 127 14.93 -11.98 4.85
N VAL A 128 15.39 -12.58 3.75
CA VAL A 128 16.80 -12.97 3.58
C VAL A 128 17.70 -11.74 3.41
N ARG A 129 17.17 -10.67 2.85
CA ARG A 129 17.93 -9.44 2.57
C ARG A 129 18.06 -8.50 3.78
N ILE A 130 17.21 -8.63 4.79
CA ILE A 130 17.16 -7.69 5.94
C ILE A 130 18.50 -7.59 6.65
N ILE A 131 19.13 -8.74 6.97
CA ILE A 131 20.41 -8.75 7.72
C ILE A 131 21.56 -8.16 6.89
N PRO A 132 21.83 -8.60 5.65
CA PRO A 132 22.87 -7.96 4.82
C PRO A 132 22.61 -6.47 4.59
N GLN A 133 21.36 -6.07 4.37
CA GLN A 133 20.99 -4.67 4.17
C GLN A 133 21.26 -3.82 5.42
N PHE A 134 20.94 -4.33 6.61
CA PHE A 134 21.28 -3.65 7.86
C PHE A 134 22.79 -3.44 8.01
N VAL A 135 23.60 -4.45 7.70
CA VAL A 135 25.08 -4.36 7.77
C VAL A 135 25.59 -3.28 6.80
N ILE A 136 25.09 -3.25 5.57
CA ILE A 136 25.45 -2.23 4.58
C ILE A 136 25.08 -0.82 5.10
N PHE A 137 23.88 -0.63 5.60
CA PHE A 137 23.42 0.68 6.10
C PHE A 137 24.19 1.11 7.36
N LYS A 138 24.62 0.15 8.19
CA LYS A 138 25.50 0.43 9.32
C LYS A 138 26.85 0.99 8.85
N HIS A 139 27.48 0.37 7.87
CA HIS A 139 28.74 0.84 7.30
C HIS A 139 28.61 2.18 6.59
N LEU A 140 27.47 2.46 5.97
CA LEU A 140 27.18 3.73 5.31
C LEU A 140 26.70 4.84 6.28
N HIS A 141 26.65 4.58 7.59
CA HIS A 141 26.13 5.49 8.62
C HIS A 141 24.70 5.98 8.37
N LEU A 142 23.87 5.15 7.72
CA LEU A 142 22.48 5.47 7.38
C LEU A 142 21.46 4.95 8.41
N ILE A 143 21.89 4.23 9.45
CA ILE A 143 20.99 3.74 10.51
C ILE A 143 20.36 4.93 11.22
N ASN A 144 19.06 4.80 11.58
CA ASN A 144 18.24 5.85 12.20
C ASN A 144 18.01 7.09 11.31
N THR A 145 18.16 6.95 9.99
CA THR A 145 17.79 7.99 9.02
C THR A 145 16.60 7.56 8.17
N LEU A 146 15.84 8.51 7.64
CA LEU A 146 14.77 8.20 6.68
C LEU A 146 15.31 7.54 5.41
N ALA A 147 16.58 7.78 5.07
CA ALA A 147 17.24 7.16 3.93
C ALA A 147 17.26 5.63 4.03
N SER A 148 17.49 5.07 5.21
CA SER A 148 17.46 3.62 5.41
C SER A 148 16.08 2.99 5.17
N VAL A 149 15.02 3.79 5.21
CA VAL A 149 13.64 3.33 4.98
C VAL A 149 13.30 3.35 3.50
N TYR A 150 13.64 4.42 2.75
CA TYR A 150 13.23 4.54 1.35
C TYR A 150 14.24 3.94 0.34
N MET A 151 15.56 3.94 0.64
CA MET A 151 16.58 3.45 -0.31
C MET A 151 16.39 1.99 -0.75
N PRO A 152 15.97 1.05 0.11
CA PRO A 152 15.75 -0.34 -0.31
C PRO A 152 14.72 -0.51 -1.41
N TRP A 153 13.80 0.42 -1.55
CA TRP A 153 12.69 0.35 -2.50
C TRP A 153 13.00 0.99 -3.84
N MET A 154 14.04 1.83 -3.95
CA MET A 154 14.36 2.56 -5.18
C MET A 154 14.71 1.64 -6.37
N PHE A 155 15.32 0.47 -6.10
CA PHE A 155 15.66 -0.52 -7.12
C PHE A 155 14.65 -1.68 -7.09
N ASN A 156 13.46 -1.42 -7.59
CA ASN A 156 12.41 -2.43 -7.63
C ASN A 156 12.38 -3.12 -9.00
N ALA A 157 12.78 -4.40 -9.04
CA ALA A 157 12.84 -5.16 -10.29
C ALA A 157 11.46 -5.32 -10.95
N PHE A 158 10.38 -5.44 -10.18
CA PHE A 158 9.03 -5.49 -10.71
C PHE A 158 8.64 -4.19 -11.44
N SER A 159 8.97 -3.04 -10.86
CA SER A 159 8.70 -1.74 -11.49
C SER A 159 9.48 -1.56 -12.78
N ILE A 160 10.76 -1.99 -12.82
CA ILE A 160 11.58 -1.98 -14.03
C ILE A 160 10.99 -2.90 -15.11
N PHE A 161 10.53 -4.09 -14.70
CA PHE A 161 9.87 -5.04 -15.62
C PHE A 161 8.58 -4.46 -16.22
N MET A 162 7.76 -3.81 -15.40
CA MET A 162 6.49 -3.20 -15.86
C MET A 162 6.70 -2.01 -16.79
N MET A 163 7.84 -1.30 -16.67
CA MET A 163 8.17 -0.14 -17.52
C MET A 163 8.88 -0.51 -18.82
N ARG A 164 9.37 -1.73 -18.96
CA ARG A 164 10.01 -2.25 -20.19
C ARG A 164 9.00 -2.63 -21.26
#